data_32be61b91249ee3d68510d3dd29ac68f
#
_entry.id   32be61b91249ee3d68510d3dd29ac68f
#
_cell.length_a   1.000
_cell.length_b   1.000
_cell.length_c   1.000
_cell.angle_alpha   90.00
_cell.angle_beta   90.00
_cell.angle_gamma   90.00
#
_symmetry.space_group_name_H-M   'P 1'
#
loop_
_entity.id
_entity.type
_entity.pdbx_description
1 polymer ?
#
loop_
_entity_poly.entity_id
_entity_poly.type
_entity_poly.pdbx_seq_one_letter_code
_entity_poly.pdbx_strand_id
1 'polypeptide(L)'
;MDKVFKALADPSRRRILQLLRERAMTAGEIAEQFDLSKPTLSGHFAVLREAGLVMAEKNKTTITYRLNMSVLEEALLGFADTFEIGRQTKGKKHA
;
A
#
# COMPACT_ATOMS: atom_id res chain seq x y z
N MET A 1 12.00 -1.92 -3.72
CA MET A 1 11.25 -3.07 -3.19
C MET A 1 11.24 -3.14 -1.67
N ASP A 2 12.38 -2.90 -1.03
CA ASP A 2 12.42 -2.98 0.43
C ASP A 2 11.49 -1.99 1.11
N LYS A 3 11.35 -0.79 0.53
CA LYS A 3 10.45 0.21 1.11
C LYS A 3 9.00 -0.25 1.05
N VAL A 4 8.63 -0.98 -0.01
CA VAL A 4 7.27 -1.50 -0.14
C VAL A 4 7.00 -2.51 0.98
N PHE A 5 7.91 -3.46 1.19
CA PHE A 5 7.70 -4.47 2.23
C PHE A 5 7.72 -3.87 3.62
N LYS A 6 8.57 -2.86 3.84
CA LYS A 6 8.55 -2.15 5.10
C LYS A 6 7.19 -1.52 5.35
N ALA A 7 6.63 -0.87 4.32
CA ALA A 7 5.32 -0.25 4.45
C ALA A 7 4.25 -1.29 4.72
N LEU A 8 4.33 -2.46 4.07
CA LEU A 8 3.32 -3.51 4.23
C LEU A 8 3.43 -4.25 5.56
N ALA A 9 4.51 -4.05 6.30
CA ALA A 9 4.74 -4.77 7.54
C ALA A 9 3.81 -4.31 8.68
N ASP A 10 3.20 -3.14 8.54
CA ASP A 10 2.34 -2.58 9.59
C ASP A 10 0.87 -2.80 9.26
N PRO A 11 0.06 -3.32 10.20
CA PRO A 11 -1.35 -3.58 9.92
C PRO A 11 -2.17 -2.31 9.64
N SER A 12 -1.85 -1.19 10.28
CA SER A 12 -2.55 0.05 10.00
C SER A 12 -2.31 0.52 8.57
N ARG A 13 -1.08 0.40 8.11
CA ARG A 13 -0.77 0.77 6.72
C ARG A 13 -1.46 -0.14 5.73
N ARG A 14 -1.52 -1.45 6.02
CA ARG A 14 -2.28 -2.35 5.15
C ARG A 14 -3.76 -1.97 5.11
N ARG A 15 -4.30 -1.56 6.25
CA ARG A 15 -5.70 -1.12 6.31
C ARG A 15 -5.92 0.12 5.45
N ILE A 16 -4.99 1.08 5.51
CA ILE A 16 -5.08 2.27 4.67
C ILE A 16 -5.14 1.88 3.20
N LEU A 17 -4.24 0.98 2.79
CA LEU A 17 -4.22 0.53 1.39
C LEU A 17 -5.51 -0.17 1.00
N GLN A 18 -6.10 -0.95 1.90
CA GLN A 18 -7.38 -1.61 1.64
C GLN A 18 -8.48 -0.59 1.40
N LEU A 19 -8.50 0.48 2.21
CA LEU A 19 -9.48 1.55 2.02
C LEU A 19 -9.29 2.22 0.67
N LEU A 20 -8.04 2.51 0.31
CA LEU A 20 -7.74 3.20 -0.93
C LEU A 20 -7.93 2.31 -2.16
N ARG A 21 -7.98 1.01 -1.98
CA ARG A 21 -8.30 0.11 -3.09
C ARG A 21 -9.71 0.37 -3.60
N GLU A 22 -10.61 0.76 -2.71
CA GLU A 22 -12.01 1.00 -3.08
C GLU A 22 -12.18 2.36 -3.76
N ARG A 23 -11.49 3.38 -3.28
CA ARG A 23 -11.56 4.71 -3.87
C ARG A 23 -10.50 5.62 -3.27
N ALA A 24 -10.22 6.71 -3.96
CA ALA A 24 -9.37 7.76 -3.41
C ALA A 24 -10.07 8.37 -2.20
N MET A 25 -9.30 8.75 -1.19
CA MET A 25 -9.84 9.31 0.04
C MET A 25 -8.95 10.44 0.54
N THR A 26 -9.58 11.42 1.18
CA THR A 26 -8.82 12.49 1.81
C THR A 26 -8.20 11.98 3.11
N ALA A 27 -7.18 12.70 3.58
CA ALA A 27 -6.56 12.37 4.86
C ALA A 27 -7.60 12.34 5.98
N GLY A 28 -8.54 13.30 5.97
CA GLY A 28 -9.60 13.35 6.97
C GLY A 28 -10.51 12.13 6.92
N GLU A 29 -10.91 11.74 5.71
CA GLU A 29 -11.75 10.55 5.55
C GLU A 29 -11.05 9.30 6.07
N ILE A 30 -9.77 9.17 5.78
CA ILE A 30 -9.01 8.03 6.26
C ILE A 30 -8.91 8.06 7.78
N ALA A 31 -8.64 9.26 8.35
CA ALA A 31 -8.50 9.41 9.79
C ALA A 31 -9.75 8.97 10.54
N GLU A 32 -10.92 9.16 9.93
CA GLU A 32 -12.19 8.75 10.57
C GLU A 32 -12.30 7.24 10.73
N GLN A 33 -11.50 6.48 9.99
CA GLN A 33 -11.52 5.02 10.05
C GLN A 33 -10.58 4.46 11.11
N PHE A 34 -9.84 5.31 11.80
CA PHE A 34 -8.83 4.87 12.75
C PHE A 34 -8.96 5.59 14.08
N ASP A 35 -8.54 4.92 15.14
CA ASP A 35 -8.41 5.51 16.45
C ASP A 35 -6.93 5.76 16.71
N LEU A 36 -6.33 6.58 15.84
CA LEU A 36 -4.91 6.91 15.88
C LEU A 36 -4.73 8.41 15.91
N SER A 37 -3.65 8.86 16.54
CA SER A 37 -3.35 10.29 16.56
C SER A 37 -2.96 10.77 15.18
N LYS A 38 -3.12 12.09 14.96
CA LYS A 38 -2.73 12.67 13.68
C LYS A 38 -1.25 12.48 13.37
N PRO A 39 -0.32 12.66 14.33
CA PRO A 39 1.08 12.41 14.03
C PRO A 39 1.36 10.96 13.63
N THR A 40 0.67 10.01 14.26
CA THR A 40 0.86 8.60 13.92
C THR A 40 0.38 8.33 12.49
N LEU A 41 -0.80 8.85 12.14
CA LEU A 41 -1.30 8.69 10.78
C LEU A 41 -0.40 9.38 9.76
N SER A 42 0.08 10.59 10.07
CA SER A 42 1.01 11.28 9.19
C SER A 42 2.26 10.46 8.94
N GLY A 43 2.76 9.78 9.97
CA GLY A 43 3.89 8.88 9.82
C GLY A 43 3.59 7.73 8.88
N HIS A 44 2.41 7.13 9.00
CA HIS A 44 2.01 6.06 8.09
C HIS A 44 1.91 6.55 6.65
N PHE A 45 1.31 7.73 6.45
CA PHE A 45 1.21 8.30 5.11
C PHE A 45 2.60 8.55 4.51
N ALA A 46 3.54 9.06 5.33
CA ALA A 46 4.88 9.33 4.85
C ALA A 46 5.58 8.03 4.40
N VAL A 47 5.44 6.97 5.17
CA VAL A 47 6.03 5.68 4.82
C VAL A 47 5.44 5.14 3.52
N LEU A 48 4.11 5.23 3.38
CA LEU A 48 3.42 4.76 2.18
C LEU A 48 3.82 5.56 0.95
N ARG A 49 3.94 6.88 1.10
CA ARG A 49 4.35 7.74 -0.01
C ARG A 49 5.79 7.46 -0.43
N GLU A 50 6.67 7.30 0.54
CA GLU A 50 8.07 7.03 0.24
C GLU A 50 8.24 5.71 -0.48
N ALA A 51 7.39 4.75 -0.18
CA ALA A 51 7.41 3.45 -0.87
C ALA A 51 6.78 3.52 -2.25
N GLY A 52 6.14 4.64 -2.59
CA GLY A 52 5.46 4.78 -3.88
C GLY A 52 4.12 4.07 -3.93
N LEU A 53 3.63 3.57 -2.78
CA LEU A 53 2.38 2.82 -2.72
C LEU A 53 1.15 3.71 -2.79
N VAL A 54 1.29 4.97 -2.42
CA VAL A 54 0.20 5.92 -2.55
C VAL A 54 0.72 7.19 -3.21
N MET A 55 -0.17 7.88 -3.89
CA MET A 55 0.07 9.20 -4.45
C MET A 55 -0.77 10.19 -3.66
N ALA A 56 -0.18 11.35 -3.38
CA ALA A 56 -0.87 12.39 -2.63
C ALA A 56 -1.08 13.59 -3.54
N GLU A 57 -2.29 14.11 -3.55
CA GLU A 57 -2.63 15.28 -4.34
C GLU A 57 -3.19 16.34 -3.38
N LYS A 58 -2.52 17.48 -3.31
CA LYS A 58 -2.93 18.55 -2.42
C LYS A 58 -3.76 19.57 -3.19
N ASN A 59 -4.95 19.88 -2.68
CA ASN A 59 -5.81 20.90 -3.23
C ASN A 59 -6.17 21.82 -2.10
N LYS A 60 -5.52 22.99 -2.06
CA LYS A 60 -5.63 23.96 -0.96
C LYS A 60 -5.14 23.27 0.32
N THR A 61 -6.02 23.07 1.31
CA THR A 61 -5.63 22.44 2.57
C THR A 61 -5.99 20.96 2.62
N THR A 62 -6.58 20.44 1.55
CA THR A 62 -7.04 19.05 1.51
C THR A 62 -6.04 18.20 0.75
N ILE A 63 -5.65 17.07 1.36
CA ILE A 63 -4.78 16.10 0.71
C ILE A 63 -5.59 14.86 0.42
N THR A 64 -5.61 14.45 -0.85
CA THR A 64 -6.29 13.24 -1.29
C THR A 64 -5.26 12.18 -1.64
N TYR A 65 -5.46 10.98 -1.12
CA TYR A 65 -4.56 9.86 -1.38
C TYR A 65 -5.19 8.86 -2.33
N ARG A 66 -4.35 8.29 -3.20
CA ARG A 66 -4.75 7.25 -4.14
C ARG A 66 -3.78 6.10 -4.05
N LEU A 67 -4.28 4.89 -4.17
CA LEU A 67 -3.44 3.71 -4.22
C LEU A 67 -2.73 3.65 -5.57
N ASN A 68 -1.43 3.39 -5.53
CA ASN A 68 -0.67 3.10 -6.76
C ASN A 68 -0.59 1.58 -6.89
N MET A 69 -1.60 1.01 -7.52
CA MET A 69 -1.70 -0.45 -7.62
C MET A 69 -0.54 -1.06 -8.39
N SER A 70 -0.01 -0.34 -9.39
CA SER A 70 1.11 -0.86 -10.18
C SER A 70 2.33 -1.14 -9.32
N VAL A 71 2.64 -0.24 -8.38
CA VAL A 71 3.79 -0.43 -7.49
C VAL A 71 3.57 -1.64 -6.59
N LEU A 72 2.36 -1.77 -6.04
CA LEU A 72 2.03 -2.90 -5.18
C LEU A 72 2.14 -4.21 -5.94
N GLU A 73 1.54 -4.27 -7.13
CA GLU A 73 1.55 -5.49 -7.94
C GLU A 73 2.97 -5.87 -8.34
N GLU A 74 3.76 -4.90 -8.81
CA GLU A 74 5.12 -5.20 -9.23
C GLU A 74 5.96 -5.76 -8.09
N ALA A 75 5.80 -5.20 -6.90
CA ALA A 75 6.56 -5.67 -5.75
C ALA A 75 6.16 -7.10 -5.37
N LEU A 76 4.86 -7.36 -5.33
CA LEU A 76 4.38 -8.68 -4.92
C LEU A 76 4.68 -9.75 -5.97
N LEU A 77 4.49 -9.43 -7.26
CA LEU A 77 4.77 -10.37 -8.33
C LEU A 77 6.26 -10.63 -8.44
N GLY A 78 7.10 -9.58 -8.27
CA GLY A 78 8.53 -9.75 -8.29
C GLY A 78 9.00 -10.62 -7.14
N PHE A 79 8.42 -10.41 -5.95
CA PHE A 79 8.75 -11.22 -4.79
C PHE A 79 8.36 -12.68 -5.04
N ALA A 80 7.14 -12.90 -5.51
CA ALA A 80 6.66 -14.24 -5.80
C ALA A 80 7.51 -14.93 -6.84
N ASP A 81 7.93 -14.17 -7.87
CA ASP A 81 8.76 -14.73 -8.93
C ASP A 81 10.15 -15.14 -8.41
N THR A 82 10.71 -14.34 -7.50
CA THR A 82 12.00 -14.64 -6.90
C THR A 82 11.98 -16.02 -6.22
N PHE A 83 10.87 -16.35 -5.59
CA PHE A 83 10.74 -17.62 -4.88
C PHE A 83 9.92 -18.64 -5.65
N GLU A 84 9.61 -18.34 -6.90
CA GLU A 84 8.85 -19.23 -7.78
C GLU A 84 7.48 -19.61 -7.21
N ILE A 85 6.91 -18.69 -6.40
CA ILE A 85 5.59 -18.92 -5.82
C ILE A 85 4.54 -18.84 -6.92
N GLY A 86 3.66 -19.82 -6.95
CA GLY A 86 2.58 -19.86 -7.91
C GLY A 86 2.95 -20.45 -9.27
N ARG A 87 4.24 -20.67 -9.53
CA ARG A 87 4.67 -21.15 -10.84
C ARG A 87 4.58 -22.66 -10.99
N GLN A 88 4.64 -23.34 -9.87
CA GLN A 88 4.52 -24.79 -9.86
C GLN A 88 3.16 -25.26 -10.33
N THR A 89 2.19 -24.37 -10.37
CA THR A 89 0.87 -24.74 -10.84
C THR A 89 0.86 -25.05 -12.32
N LYS A 90 1.96 -24.76 -12.95
CA LYS A 90 2.07 -25.07 -14.37
C LYS A 90 2.72 -26.39 -14.52
N GLY A 91 2.30 -27.24 -14.46
CA GLY A 91 3.03 -28.26 -14.62
C GLY A 91 3.59 -29.16 -13.76
N LYS A 92 3.43 -28.39 -13.48
CA LYS A 92 3.75 -29.09 -13.01
C LYS A 92 3.79 -29.95 -12.94
N LYS A 93 3.92 -29.92 -13.03
CA LYS A 93 4.22 -30.58 -12.89
C LYS A 93 4.63 -31.20 -12.52
N HIS A 94 4.89 -31.12 -12.36
CA HIS A 94 5.51 -31.65 -12.00
C HIS A 94 5.51 -32.33 -11.78
N ALA A 95 5.54 -32.44 -11.88
CA ALA A 95 5.72 -32.94 -11.78
C ALA A 95 5.73 -33.29 -11.85
#